data_ea73e43cd1cabb565216de6f6d55e50f
#
_entry.id   ea73e43cd1cabb565216de6f6d55e50f
#
_cell.length_a   1.000
_cell.length_b   1.000
_cell.length_c   1.000
_cell.angle_alpha   90.00
_cell.angle_beta   90.00
_cell.angle_gamma   90.00
#
_symmetry.space_group_name_H-M   'P 1'
#
loop_
_entity.id
_entity.type
_entity.pdbx_description
1 polymer ?
#
loop_
_entity_poly.entity_id
_entity_poly.type
_entity_poly.pdbx_seq_one_letter_code
_entity_poly.pdbx_strand_id
1 'polypeptide(L)'
;RCADRACAAIEAMVRHSPLNLTPPDERYPFGKMLSGVIVRHLALPGKLEDSHAALRWFAQKLKGTALLSLMTQYTPITANPKARRIDAFSNRLLDESEDITLRTFLEELAIDDGFYQELVSDLDWLPDFNRVQTFSSALSKPLWHWKTGWVK
;
A
#
# COMPACT_ATOMS: atom_id res chain seq x y z
N ARG A 1 20.49 -7.19 -6.26
CA ARG A 1 19.25 -7.84 -5.79
C ARG A 1 18.06 -6.94 -6.12
N CYS A 2 16.82 -7.46 -6.18
CA CYS A 2 15.65 -6.67 -6.59
C CYS A 2 15.35 -5.56 -5.58
N ALA A 3 15.40 -5.87 -4.29
CA ALA A 3 15.17 -4.91 -3.20
C ALA A 3 16.16 -3.72 -3.25
N ASP A 4 17.45 -3.98 -3.43
CA ASP A 4 18.47 -2.94 -3.45
C ASP A 4 18.23 -1.95 -4.61
N ARG A 5 17.79 -2.45 -5.77
CA ARG A 5 17.44 -1.61 -6.93
C ARG A 5 16.19 -0.78 -6.68
N ALA A 6 15.18 -1.37 -6.02
CA ALA A 6 13.97 -0.65 -5.66
C ALA A 6 14.29 0.49 -4.67
N CYS A 7 15.06 0.22 -3.62
CA CYS A 7 15.50 1.23 -2.67
C CYS A 7 16.28 2.37 -3.36
N ALA A 8 17.26 2.04 -4.20
CA ALA A 8 18.04 3.03 -4.93
C ALA A 8 17.17 3.88 -5.88
N ALA A 9 16.18 3.27 -6.54
CA ALA A 9 15.24 3.98 -7.40
C ALA A 9 14.36 4.96 -6.60
N ILE A 10 13.82 4.52 -5.46
CA ILE A 10 13.00 5.37 -4.58
C ILE A 10 13.84 6.55 -4.05
N GLU A 11 15.06 6.30 -3.59
CA GLU A 11 15.96 7.38 -3.16
C GLU A 11 16.26 8.38 -4.30
N ALA A 12 16.41 7.89 -5.53
CA ALA A 12 16.59 8.76 -6.70
C ALA A 12 15.32 9.60 -6.97
N MET A 13 14.13 9.00 -6.88
CA MET A 13 12.85 9.71 -7.04
C MET A 13 12.69 10.81 -5.99
N VAL A 14 13.00 10.54 -4.72
CA VAL A 14 12.92 11.52 -3.62
C VAL A 14 13.86 12.69 -3.86
N ARG A 15 15.09 12.44 -4.31
CA ARG A 15 16.03 13.53 -4.67
C ARG A 15 15.51 14.39 -5.83
N HIS A 16 14.83 13.78 -6.78
CA HIS A 16 14.31 14.47 -7.97
C HIS A 16 12.99 15.22 -7.69
N SER A 17 12.17 14.70 -6.78
CA SER A 17 10.88 15.28 -6.40
C SER A 17 10.79 15.46 -4.88
N PRO A 18 11.35 16.55 -4.34
CA PRO A 18 11.31 16.83 -2.91
C PRO A 18 9.87 16.96 -2.38
N LEU A 19 9.68 16.49 -1.14
CA LEU A 19 8.39 16.60 -0.45
C LEU A 19 8.06 18.07 -0.19
N ASN A 20 6.88 18.48 -0.67
CA ASN A 20 6.34 19.81 -0.43
C ASN A 20 4.85 19.68 -0.04
N LEU A 21 4.54 20.12 1.18
CA LEU A 21 3.19 20.13 1.73
C LEU A 21 2.75 21.58 1.94
N THR A 22 1.46 21.87 1.72
CA THR A 22 0.88 23.14 2.18
C THR A 22 0.82 23.16 3.71
N PRO A 23 0.78 24.34 4.34
CA PRO A 23 0.37 24.42 5.72
C PRO A 23 -1.00 23.73 5.95
N PRO A 24 -1.21 23.15 7.15
CA PRO A 24 -2.53 22.63 7.52
C PRO A 24 -3.59 23.73 7.47
N ASP A 25 -4.80 23.36 7.05
CA ASP A 25 -5.99 24.22 7.07
C ASP A 25 -7.22 23.42 7.50
N GLU A 26 -8.39 24.05 7.59
CA GLU A 26 -9.65 23.38 8.00
C GLU A 26 -10.03 22.21 7.07
N ARG A 27 -9.76 22.32 5.78
CA ARG A 27 -10.07 21.30 4.78
C ARG A 27 -9.03 20.20 4.73
N TYR A 28 -7.76 20.55 5.02
CA TYR A 28 -6.61 19.64 4.97
C TYR A 28 -5.80 19.74 6.27
N PRO A 29 -6.24 19.06 7.35
CA PRO A 29 -5.62 19.15 8.68
C PRO A 29 -4.14 18.75 8.72
N PHE A 30 -3.69 17.95 7.75
CA PHE A 30 -2.30 17.52 7.61
C PHE A 30 -1.58 18.19 6.44
N GLY A 31 -2.18 19.25 5.87
CA GLY A 31 -1.70 19.86 4.64
C GLY A 31 -2.06 19.05 3.39
N LYS A 32 -1.81 19.65 2.23
CA LYS A 32 -1.99 19.02 0.92
C LYS A 32 -0.62 18.82 0.28
N MET A 33 -0.35 17.62 -0.21
CA MET A 33 0.88 17.33 -0.93
C MET A 33 0.85 17.99 -2.31
N LEU A 34 1.82 18.86 -2.57
CA LEU A 34 2.02 19.55 -3.85
C LEU A 34 3.03 18.82 -4.74
N SER A 35 4.07 18.27 -4.13
CA SER A 35 5.06 17.42 -4.79
C SER A 35 5.68 16.46 -3.78
N GLY A 36 6.36 15.42 -4.26
CA GLY A 36 7.06 14.45 -3.42
C GLY A 36 6.84 13.01 -3.86
N VAL A 37 7.24 12.10 -3.02
CA VAL A 37 7.13 10.66 -3.23
C VAL A 37 6.32 10.04 -2.10
N ILE A 38 5.36 9.19 -2.45
CA ILE A 38 4.66 8.31 -1.51
C ILE A 38 5.18 6.90 -1.72
N VAL A 39 5.82 6.34 -0.71
CA VAL A 39 6.30 4.96 -0.72
C VAL A 39 5.18 4.07 -0.19
N ARG A 40 4.68 3.18 -1.05
CA ARG A 40 3.63 2.23 -0.68
C ARG A 40 4.26 0.89 -0.31
N HIS A 41 3.92 0.39 0.88
CA HIS A 41 4.33 -0.92 1.35
C HIS A 41 3.09 -1.76 1.68
N LEU A 42 2.97 -2.93 1.05
CA LEU A 42 1.93 -3.91 1.37
C LEU A 42 2.52 -4.93 2.34
N ALA A 43 1.99 -4.95 3.55
CA ALA A 43 2.32 -6.00 4.52
C ALA A 43 1.71 -7.34 4.10
N LEU A 44 2.49 -8.39 4.23
CA LEU A 44 2.07 -9.74 3.87
C LEU A 44 1.97 -10.62 5.13
N PRO A 45 0.91 -11.44 5.26
CA PRO A 45 0.74 -12.30 6.42
C PRO A 45 1.90 -13.29 6.57
N GLY A 46 2.42 -13.40 7.78
CA GLY A 46 3.58 -14.24 8.10
C GLY A 46 4.92 -13.70 7.59
N LYS A 47 4.99 -12.43 7.13
CA LYS A 47 6.21 -11.77 6.62
C LYS A 47 6.49 -10.42 7.30
N LEU A 48 6.16 -10.32 8.58
CA LEU A 48 6.33 -9.07 9.33
C LEU A 48 7.80 -8.64 9.46
N GLU A 49 8.73 -9.59 9.49
CA GLU A 49 10.17 -9.28 9.49
C GLU A 49 10.60 -8.53 8.22
N ASP A 50 10.06 -8.92 7.07
CA ASP A 50 10.32 -8.24 5.81
C ASP A 50 9.72 -6.82 5.85
N SER A 51 8.51 -6.66 6.41
CA SER A 51 7.88 -5.37 6.62
C SER A 51 8.68 -4.49 7.58
N HIS A 52 9.15 -5.06 8.70
CA HIS A 52 9.98 -4.34 9.66
C HIS A 52 11.29 -3.86 9.01
N ALA A 53 11.94 -4.70 8.20
CA ALA A 53 13.15 -4.32 7.47
C ALA A 53 12.89 -3.17 6.49
N ALA A 54 11.78 -3.21 5.76
CA ALA A 54 11.38 -2.14 4.85
C ALA A 54 11.05 -0.82 5.57
N LEU A 55 10.31 -0.89 6.70
CA LEU A 55 9.97 0.27 7.52
C LEU A 55 11.21 0.89 8.17
N ARG A 56 12.15 0.05 8.65
CA ARG A 56 13.43 0.52 9.19
C ARG A 56 14.26 1.25 8.13
N TRP A 57 14.34 0.70 6.92
CA TRP A 57 15.00 1.37 5.81
C TRP A 57 14.32 2.72 5.48
N PHE A 58 12.98 2.76 5.44
CA PHE A 58 12.25 4.00 5.23
C PHE A 58 12.57 5.04 6.31
N ALA A 59 12.52 4.64 7.58
CA ALA A 59 12.82 5.53 8.70
C ALA A 59 14.24 6.11 8.62
N GLN A 60 15.22 5.30 8.23
CA GLN A 60 16.63 5.71 8.15
C GLN A 60 16.94 6.59 6.93
N LYS A 61 16.24 6.41 5.82
CA LYS A 61 16.61 7.03 4.54
C LYS A 61 15.64 8.09 4.04
N LEU A 62 14.36 7.97 4.38
CA LEU A 62 13.31 8.73 3.72
C LEU A 62 12.38 9.49 4.67
N LYS A 63 12.44 9.23 5.98
CA LYS A 63 11.62 9.93 6.98
C LYS A 63 11.79 11.44 6.86
N GLY A 64 10.70 12.18 6.81
CA GLY A 64 10.68 13.63 6.61
C GLY A 64 10.95 14.10 5.17
N THR A 65 11.27 13.18 4.24
CA THR A 65 11.53 13.51 2.82
C THR A 65 10.59 12.81 1.86
N ALA A 66 9.86 11.80 2.32
CA ALA A 66 8.82 11.11 1.61
C ALA A 66 7.70 10.72 2.59
N LEU A 67 6.50 10.44 2.08
CA LEU A 67 5.40 9.89 2.88
C LEU A 67 5.35 8.37 2.75
N LEU A 68 5.01 7.69 3.84
CA LEU A 68 4.75 6.26 3.83
C LEU A 68 3.25 6.01 3.62
N SER A 69 2.91 4.99 2.83
CA SER A 69 1.56 4.41 2.77
C SER A 69 1.67 2.93 3.12
N LEU A 70 1.43 2.59 4.38
CA LEU A 70 1.42 1.21 4.84
C LEU A 70 0.03 0.61 4.66
N MET A 71 -0.03 -0.49 3.91
CA MET A 71 -1.27 -1.18 3.56
C MET A 71 -1.31 -2.56 4.18
N THR A 72 -2.46 -2.92 4.77
CA THR A 72 -2.73 -4.23 5.38
C THR A 72 -3.69 -5.09 4.55
N GLN A 73 -4.16 -4.57 3.43
CA GLN A 73 -5.18 -5.20 2.58
C GLN A 73 -4.60 -6.24 1.62
N TYR A 74 -3.78 -7.16 2.11
CA TYR A 74 -3.44 -8.33 1.30
C TYR A 74 -4.64 -9.27 1.22
N THR A 75 -5.06 -9.58 -0.01
CA THR A 75 -6.13 -10.55 -0.26
C THR A 75 -5.59 -11.72 -1.07
N PRO A 76 -5.60 -12.94 -0.53
CA PRO A 76 -5.13 -14.12 -1.26
C PRO A 76 -6.07 -14.45 -2.42
N ILE A 77 -5.51 -14.76 -3.59
CA ILE A 77 -6.29 -15.20 -4.76
C ILE A 77 -6.64 -16.67 -4.58
N THR A 78 -7.75 -16.93 -3.89
CA THR A 78 -8.21 -18.29 -3.58
C THR A 78 -9.17 -18.84 -4.64
N ALA A 79 -9.80 -17.98 -5.45
CA ALA A 79 -10.90 -18.34 -6.35
C ALA A 79 -10.46 -19.09 -7.61
N ASN A 80 -9.18 -19.19 -7.92
CA ASN A 80 -8.71 -19.89 -9.10
C ASN A 80 -7.89 -21.15 -8.71
N PRO A 81 -8.45 -22.37 -8.85
CA PRO A 81 -7.73 -23.60 -8.55
C PRO A 81 -6.44 -23.80 -9.36
N LYS A 82 -6.34 -23.09 -10.50
CA LYS A 82 -5.18 -23.10 -11.39
C LYS A 82 -4.18 -21.97 -11.06
N ALA A 83 -4.54 -21.04 -10.18
CA ALA A 83 -3.60 -20.03 -9.71
C ALA A 83 -2.47 -20.76 -8.97
N ARG A 84 -1.24 -20.54 -9.44
CA ARG A 84 -0.05 -21.10 -8.82
C ARG A 84 0.00 -20.55 -7.40
N ARG A 85 -0.13 -21.42 -6.41
CA ARG A 85 0.08 -21.01 -5.01
C ARG A 85 1.51 -20.51 -4.88
N ILE A 86 1.66 -19.32 -4.39
CA ILE A 86 2.97 -18.79 -4.02
C ILE A 86 3.22 -19.29 -2.61
N ASP A 87 3.97 -20.39 -2.47
CA ASP A 87 4.24 -21.00 -1.17
C ASP A 87 5.03 -20.08 -0.21
N ALA A 88 5.58 -18.97 -0.73
CA ALA A 88 6.31 -17.98 0.04
C ALA A 88 5.45 -17.15 1.00
N PHE A 89 4.13 -17.11 0.81
CA PHE A 89 3.20 -16.32 1.63
C PHE A 89 2.11 -17.22 2.21
N SER A 90 1.59 -16.83 3.38
CA SER A 90 0.38 -17.44 3.92
C SER A 90 -0.83 -17.05 3.04
N ASN A 91 -1.62 -18.04 2.61
CA ASN A 91 -2.87 -17.82 1.86
C ASN A 91 -4.03 -17.41 2.80
N ARG A 92 -3.83 -16.38 3.61
CA ARG A 92 -4.81 -15.82 4.54
C ARG A 92 -4.70 -14.29 4.55
N LEU A 93 -5.66 -13.63 5.12
CA LEU A 93 -5.57 -12.20 5.42
C LEU A 93 -4.57 -11.98 6.57
N LEU A 94 -4.13 -10.74 6.75
CA LEU A 94 -3.49 -10.34 8.00
C LEU A 94 -4.50 -10.50 9.14
N ASP A 95 -4.01 -10.86 10.31
CA ASP A 95 -4.80 -10.91 11.53
C ASP A 95 -4.52 -9.68 12.42
N GLU A 96 -5.35 -9.54 13.47
CA GLU A 96 -5.28 -8.41 14.39
C GLU A 96 -3.92 -8.32 15.11
N SER A 97 -3.31 -9.44 15.42
CA SER A 97 -1.99 -9.46 16.10
C SER A 97 -0.88 -8.95 15.18
N GLU A 98 -0.96 -9.25 13.90
CA GLU A 98 -0.05 -8.74 12.88
C GLU A 98 -0.25 -7.23 12.65
N ASP A 99 -1.50 -6.75 12.66
CA ASP A 99 -1.83 -5.33 12.57
C ASP A 99 -1.27 -4.54 13.76
N ILE A 100 -1.48 -5.04 14.98
CA ILE A 100 -0.91 -4.45 16.21
C ILE A 100 0.62 -4.40 16.11
N THR A 101 1.25 -5.47 15.65
CA THR A 101 2.73 -5.52 15.48
C THR A 101 3.21 -4.49 14.49
N LEU A 102 2.52 -4.29 13.36
CA LEU A 102 2.86 -3.26 12.37
C LEU A 102 2.74 -1.84 12.94
N ARG A 103 1.70 -1.58 13.73
CA ARG A 103 1.53 -0.28 14.41
C ARG A 103 2.66 -0.02 15.41
N THR A 104 3.01 -1.04 16.20
CA THR A 104 4.15 -0.97 17.13
C THR A 104 5.46 -0.67 16.38
N PHE A 105 5.68 -1.25 15.20
CA PHE A 105 6.86 -0.92 14.38
C PHE A 105 6.87 0.54 13.94
N LEU A 106 5.70 1.11 13.56
CA LEU A 106 5.63 2.54 13.20
C LEU A 106 5.98 3.43 14.39
N GLU A 107 5.44 3.11 15.58
CA GLU A 107 5.71 3.85 16.82
C GLU A 107 7.20 3.77 17.21
N GLU A 108 7.79 2.58 17.23
CA GLU A 108 9.21 2.36 17.55
C GLU A 108 10.15 3.12 16.60
N LEU A 109 9.77 3.22 15.32
CA LEU A 109 10.55 3.94 14.31
C LEU A 109 10.19 5.43 14.23
N ALA A 110 9.23 5.87 15.05
CA ALA A 110 8.66 7.23 15.06
C ALA A 110 8.27 7.70 13.66
N ILE A 111 7.58 6.83 12.91
CA ILE A 111 7.03 7.17 11.58
C ILE A 111 5.61 7.68 11.80
N ASP A 112 5.47 9.00 11.91
CA ASP A 112 4.22 9.67 12.21
C ASP A 112 3.55 10.27 10.97
N ASP A 113 4.33 10.46 9.89
CA ASP A 113 3.87 11.06 8.64
C ASP A 113 3.52 10.00 7.60
N GLY A 114 2.27 10.00 7.14
CA GLY A 114 1.87 9.08 6.08
C GLY A 114 0.44 8.59 6.20
N PHE A 115 0.19 7.45 5.60
CA PHE A 115 -1.12 6.80 5.54
C PHE A 115 -1.01 5.39 6.10
N TYR A 116 -1.87 5.08 7.04
CA TYR A 116 -2.09 3.72 7.51
C TYR A 116 -3.47 3.27 7.06
N GLN A 117 -3.52 2.15 6.35
CA GLN A 117 -4.77 1.55 5.97
C GLN A 117 -5.21 0.57 7.07
N GLU A 118 -6.35 0.84 7.70
CA GLU A 118 -6.90 -0.01 8.74
C GLU A 118 -7.16 -1.43 8.23
N LEU A 119 -7.01 -2.39 9.13
CA LEU A 119 -7.30 -3.79 8.85
C LEU A 119 -8.80 -3.94 8.53
N VAL A 120 -9.10 -4.38 7.31
CA VAL A 120 -10.45 -4.69 6.87
C VAL A 120 -10.51 -6.17 6.56
N SER A 121 -11.41 -6.88 7.20
CA SER A 121 -11.64 -8.32 6.99
C SER A 121 -12.44 -8.64 5.72
N ASP A 122 -12.57 -7.66 4.81
CA ASP A 122 -13.38 -7.78 3.61
C ASP A 122 -12.56 -8.26 2.41
N LEU A 123 -13.13 -9.18 1.63
CA LEU A 123 -12.56 -9.72 0.39
C LEU A 123 -13.01 -8.95 -0.86
N ASP A 124 -13.88 -7.96 -0.71
CA ASP A 124 -14.52 -7.24 -1.83
C ASP A 124 -13.57 -6.31 -2.59
N TRP A 125 -12.32 -6.19 -2.15
CA TRP A 125 -11.29 -5.38 -2.80
C TRP A 125 -10.64 -6.04 -4.02
N LEU A 126 -10.83 -7.35 -4.22
CA LEU A 126 -10.31 -8.03 -5.41
C LEU A 126 -11.11 -7.64 -6.64
N PRO A 127 -10.48 -7.04 -7.65
CA PRO A 127 -11.17 -6.72 -8.88
C PRO A 127 -11.54 -7.99 -9.65
N ASP A 128 -12.81 -8.12 -10.04
CA ASP A 128 -13.22 -9.15 -10.99
C ASP A 128 -13.22 -8.57 -12.40
N PHE A 129 -12.14 -8.75 -13.12
CA PHE A 129 -11.99 -8.28 -14.50
C PHE A 129 -12.90 -8.99 -15.51
N ASN A 130 -13.66 -10.01 -15.11
CA ASN A 130 -14.68 -10.63 -15.95
C ASN A 130 -16.01 -9.88 -15.91
N ARG A 131 -16.23 -9.03 -14.92
CA ARG A 131 -17.40 -8.19 -14.79
C ARG A 131 -17.15 -6.81 -15.39
N VAL A 132 -18.18 -6.19 -15.93
CA VAL A 132 -18.11 -4.79 -16.42
C VAL A 132 -17.77 -3.86 -15.26
N GLN A 133 -18.46 -4.01 -14.12
CA GLN A 133 -18.11 -3.35 -12.86
C GLN A 133 -17.06 -4.20 -12.15
N THR A 134 -15.80 -3.90 -12.41
CA THR A 134 -14.63 -4.66 -11.93
C THR A 134 -14.40 -4.51 -10.42
N PHE A 135 -14.63 -3.32 -9.89
CA PHE A 135 -14.43 -2.98 -8.48
C PHE A 135 -15.78 -2.81 -7.78
N SER A 136 -15.86 -3.17 -6.50
CA SER A 136 -17.06 -3.01 -5.67
C SER A 136 -17.42 -1.55 -5.39
N SER A 137 -16.44 -0.64 -5.44
CA SER A 137 -16.64 0.78 -5.18
C SER A 137 -17.55 1.44 -6.22
N ALA A 138 -18.59 2.13 -5.76
CA ALA A 138 -19.48 2.94 -6.60
C ALA A 138 -18.75 4.10 -7.32
N LEU A 139 -17.55 4.49 -6.84
CA LEU A 139 -16.72 5.53 -7.45
C LEU A 139 -15.92 5.03 -8.65
N SER A 140 -15.70 3.72 -8.76
CA SER A 140 -14.96 3.11 -9.88
C SER A 140 -15.90 2.75 -11.03
N LYS A 141 -16.37 3.78 -11.75
CA LYS A 141 -17.20 3.58 -12.96
C LYS A 141 -16.31 3.20 -14.13
N PRO A 142 -16.47 1.99 -14.72
CA PRO A 142 -15.69 1.61 -15.89
C PRO A 142 -16.10 2.46 -17.11
N LEU A 143 -15.12 2.95 -17.84
CA LEU A 143 -15.35 3.64 -19.11
C LEU A 143 -15.33 2.68 -20.29
N TRP A 144 -14.52 1.64 -20.16
CA TRP A 144 -14.33 0.64 -21.20
C TRP A 144 -14.09 -0.74 -20.57
N HIS A 145 -14.62 -1.78 -21.23
CA HIS A 145 -14.39 -3.15 -20.81
C HIS A 145 -14.01 -4.01 -22.01
N TRP A 146 -13.06 -4.90 -21.85
CA TRP A 146 -12.48 -5.69 -22.94
C TRP A 146 -13.47 -6.62 -23.66
N LYS A 147 -14.54 -7.07 -23.01
CA LYS A 147 -15.58 -7.90 -23.60
C LYS A 147 -16.70 -7.10 -24.27
N THR A 148 -17.02 -5.91 -23.77
CA THR A 148 -18.20 -5.14 -24.16
C THR A 148 -17.88 -3.80 -24.82
N GLY A 149 -16.63 -3.37 -24.84
CA GLY A 149 -16.22 -2.07 -25.36
C GLY A 149 -16.57 -0.92 -24.40
N TRP A 150 -16.96 0.23 -24.96
CA TRP A 150 -17.36 1.40 -24.19
C TRP A 150 -18.61 1.13 -23.37
N VAL A 151 -18.55 1.44 -22.07
CA VAL A 151 -19.67 1.30 -21.13
C VAL A 151 -20.49 2.60 -21.18
N LYS A 152 -21.79 2.48 -21.42
CA LYS A 152 -22.74 3.61 -21.49
C LYS A 152 -23.36 3.87 -20.12
#